data_7b4d5f0be0544fa4b4786f1eab268324
#
_entry.id   7b4d5f0be0544fa4b4786f1eab268324
#
_cell.length_a   1.000
_cell.length_b   1.000
_cell.length_c   1.000
_cell.angle_alpha   90.00
_cell.angle_beta   90.00
_cell.angle_gamma   90.00
#
_symmetry.space_group_name_H-M   'P 1'
#
loop_
_entity.id
_entity.type
_entity.pdbx_description
1 polymer ?
#
loop_
_entity_poly.entity_id
_entity_poly.type
_entity_poly.pdbx_seq_one_letter_code
_entity_poly.pdbx_strand_id
1 'polypeptide(L)'
;MKKEWYLLFLIVIVAACKAPNEAETIINQSIKAHGGDLYQSAEISFTFRERQYKIFKSPNSYSYSRSFNDEGKKTVDVLNKEGFSREVNGQKVALPEEEKIAYTNSVNSVAYFAFLPYGLNDAAVIKKSMGAETIEGKEYNVIKVTFEKEGGGEDFEDEFLYWINKETHLVDYLAYSYHTDGGGLRFRKAINTHEISGLILQDYENYKPEDESLSVEDLSELFKNGELKLLSEILLEDIQVKFVN
;
A
#
# COMPACT_ATOMS: atom_id res chain seq x y z
N MET A 1 72.28 10.05 12.29
CA MET A 1 71.10 10.28 11.43
C MET A 1 70.13 9.10 11.61
N LYS A 2 69.10 9.27 12.44
CA LYS A 2 68.07 8.20 12.64
C LYS A 2 66.96 8.42 11.63
N LYS A 3 66.70 7.43 10.81
CA LYS A 3 65.68 7.39 9.77
C LYS A 3 64.38 6.90 10.44
N GLU A 4 63.45 7.79 10.71
CA GLU A 4 62.12 7.47 11.23
C GLU A 4 61.25 6.98 10.07
N TRP A 5 60.80 5.70 10.16
CA TRP A 5 59.93 5.06 9.17
C TRP A 5 58.50 5.18 9.64
N TYR A 6 57.73 6.11 9.09
CA TYR A 6 56.29 6.24 9.34
C TYR A 6 55.53 5.18 8.55
N LEU A 7 54.99 4.20 9.27
CA LEU A 7 54.09 3.20 8.71
C LEU A 7 52.69 3.83 8.59
N LEU A 8 52.26 4.16 7.36
CA LEU A 8 50.92 4.65 7.07
C LEU A 8 49.94 3.48 7.11
N PHE A 9 49.14 3.38 8.17
CA PHE A 9 48.07 2.40 8.25
C PHE A 9 46.85 2.90 7.42
N LEU A 10 46.67 2.27 6.25
CA LEU A 10 45.50 2.51 5.41
C LEU A 10 44.28 1.77 6.02
N ILE A 11 43.40 2.46 6.73
CA ILE A 11 42.14 1.89 7.21
C ILE A 11 41.18 1.80 6.04
N VAL A 12 41.02 0.60 5.46
CA VAL A 12 39.98 0.30 4.48
C VAL A 12 38.65 0.14 5.25
N ILE A 13 37.78 1.17 5.21
CA ILE A 13 36.40 1.08 5.69
C ILE A 13 35.66 0.25 4.65
N VAL A 14 35.47 -1.04 4.90
CA VAL A 14 34.56 -1.89 4.15
C VAL A 14 33.14 -1.51 4.62
N ALA A 15 32.43 -0.71 3.83
CA ALA A 15 30.99 -0.53 4.00
C ALA A 15 30.32 -1.88 3.72
N ALA A 16 30.02 -2.64 4.76
CA ALA A 16 29.25 -3.86 4.65
C ALA A 16 27.81 -3.46 4.27
N CYS A 17 27.47 -3.53 2.98
CA CYS A 17 26.09 -3.58 2.55
C CYS A 17 25.46 -4.80 3.24
N LYS A 18 24.54 -4.58 4.19
CA LYS A 18 23.78 -5.65 4.80
C LYS A 18 22.97 -6.31 3.68
N ALA A 19 23.13 -7.61 3.47
CA ALA A 19 22.29 -8.33 2.52
C ALA A 19 20.81 -8.12 2.93
N PRO A 20 19.89 -7.94 1.97
CA PRO A 20 18.49 -7.78 2.27
C PRO A 20 18.00 -9.00 3.06
N ASN A 21 17.15 -8.77 4.07
CA ASN A 21 16.56 -9.87 4.81
C ASN A 21 15.53 -10.60 3.92
N GLU A 22 15.06 -11.78 4.37
CA GLU A 22 14.13 -12.60 3.61
C GLU A 22 12.85 -11.81 3.21
N ALA A 23 12.26 -11.07 4.15
CA ALA A 23 11.05 -10.28 3.90
C ALA A 23 11.28 -9.19 2.84
N GLU A 24 12.43 -8.49 2.88
CA GLU A 24 12.79 -7.50 1.86
C GLU A 24 12.96 -8.15 0.48
N THR A 25 13.57 -9.33 0.43
CA THR A 25 13.75 -10.06 -0.83
C THR A 25 12.39 -10.42 -1.45
N ILE A 26 11.46 -10.96 -0.66
CA ILE A 26 10.13 -11.36 -1.09
C ILE A 26 9.33 -10.13 -1.56
N ILE A 27 9.35 -9.04 -0.80
CA ILE A 27 8.66 -7.79 -1.19
C ILE A 27 9.25 -7.22 -2.49
N ASN A 28 10.57 -7.23 -2.65
CA ASN A 28 11.21 -6.74 -3.88
C ASN A 28 10.81 -7.58 -5.12
N GLN A 29 10.69 -8.91 -4.96
CA GLN A 29 10.19 -9.78 -6.02
C GLN A 29 8.73 -9.46 -6.35
N SER A 30 7.89 -9.21 -5.34
CA SER A 30 6.50 -8.83 -5.51
C SER A 30 6.37 -7.47 -6.21
N ILE A 31 7.10 -6.45 -5.77
CA ILE A 31 7.11 -5.14 -6.43
C ILE A 31 7.51 -5.28 -7.90
N LYS A 32 8.55 -6.07 -8.20
CA LYS A 32 8.99 -6.32 -9.57
C LYS A 32 7.91 -7.01 -10.41
N ALA A 33 7.20 -8.00 -9.85
CA ALA A 33 6.12 -8.71 -10.53
C ALA A 33 4.92 -7.79 -10.84
N HIS A 34 4.65 -6.78 -10.01
CA HIS A 34 3.58 -5.82 -10.24
C HIS A 34 3.95 -4.64 -11.16
N GLY A 35 5.19 -4.57 -11.64
CA GLY A 35 5.62 -3.52 -12.60
C GLY A 35 6.87 -2.74 -12.18
N GLY A 36 7.35 -2.93 -10.93
CA GLY A 36 8.63 -2.41 -10.46
C GLY A 36 8.76 -0.90 -10.60
N ASP A 37 9.85 -0.46 -11.23
CA ASP A 37 10.18 0.97 -11.38
C ASP A 37 9.20 1.77 -12.25
N LEU A 38 8.32 1.11 -13.02
CA LEU A 38 7.30 1.80 -13.80
C LEU A 38 6.36 2.64 -12.90
N TYR A 39 6.13 2.21 -11.67
CA TYR A 39 5.33 2.96 -10.70
C TYR A 39 5.87 4.38 -10.43
N GLN A 40 7.20 4.60 -10.52
CA GLN A 40 7.83 5.89 -10.20
C GLN A 40 7.47 7.00 -11.20
N SER A 41 7.01 6.64 -12.39
CA SER A 41 6.61 7.58 -13.43
C SER A 41 5.15 7.40 -13.88
N ALA A 42 4.41 6.49 -13.25
CA ALA A 42 3.04 6.21 -13.62
C ALA A 42 2.03 7.13 -12.89
N GLU A 43 1.24 7.85 -13.66
CA GLU A 43 -0.03 8.40 -13.21
C GLU A 43 -1.11 7.35 -13.53
N ILE A 44 -1.73 6.79 -12.49
CA ILE A 44 -2.79 5.78 -12.60
C ILE A 44 -4.12 6.46 -12.33
N SER A 45 -5.09 6.28 -13.21
CA SER A 45 -6.46 6.73 -13.00
C SER A 45 -7.45 5.59 -13.15
N PHE A 46 -8.50 5.61 -12.34
CA PHE A 46 -9.57 4.61 -12.35
C PHE A 46 -10.84 5.16 -11.69
N THR A 47 -11.95 4.50 -11.95
CA THR A 47 -13.22 4.72 -11.27
C THR A 47 -13.39 3.68 -10.16
N PHE A 48 -13.72 4.12 -8.95
CA PHE A 48 -14.07 3.25 -7.83
C PHE A 48 -15.27 3.85 -7.07
N ARG A 49 -16.35 3.09 -6.94
CA ARG A 49 -17.60 3.53 -6.29
C ARG A 49 -18.09 4.89 -6.81
N GLU A 50 -18.23 4.98 -8.13
CA GLU A 50 -18.70 6.18 -8.86
C GLU A 50 -17.83 7.44 -8.66
N ARG A 51 -16.61 7.28 -8.12
CA ARG A 51 -15.63 8.36 -7.94
C ARG A 51 -14.43 8.09 -8.82
N GLN A 52 -13.97 9.12 -9.51
CA GLN A 52 -12.75 9.06 -10.30
C GLN A 52 -11.55 9.36 -9.41
N TYR A 53 -10.58 8.47 -9.40
CA TYR A 53 -9.31 8.64 -8.72
C TYR A 53 -8.20 8.84 -9.74
N LYS A 54 -7.22 9.66 -9.36
CA LYS A 54 -5.98 9.80 -10.08
C LYS A 54 -4.86 9.84 -9.06
N ILE A 55 -3.92 8.93 -9.20
CA ILE A 55 -2.85 8.73 -8.24
C ILE A 55 -1.51 8.73 -8.95
N PHE A 56 -0.56 9.45 -8.36
CA PHE A 56 0.83 9.52 -8.79
C PHE A 56 1.74 9.52 -7.58
N LYS A 57 2.81 8.73 -7.62
CA LYS A 57 3.83 8.69 -6.57
C LYS A 57 5.21 8.45 -7.19
N SER A 58 6.16 9.32 -6.85
CA SER A 58 7.57 9.18 -7.17
C SER A 58 8.40 9.33 -5.89
N PRO A 59 9.71 9.05 -5.90
CA PRO A 59 10.57 9.22 -4.72
C PRO A 59 10.52 10.62 -4.10
N ASN A 60 10.25 11.65 -4.91
CA ASN A 60 10.32 13.05 -4.49
C ASN A 60 8.98 13.78 -4.48
N SER A 61 7.90 13.16 -4.96
CA SER A 61 6.59 13.82 -5.09
C SER A 61 5.46 12.81 -5.10
N TYR A 62 4.30 13.23 -4.62
CA TYR A 62 3.06 12.48 -4.79
C TYR A 62 1.90 13.44 -4.99
N SER A 63 0.86 12.96 -5.68
CA SER A 63 -0.41 13.64 -5.84
C SER A 63 -1.52 12.60 -5.96
N TYR A 64 -2.43 12.59 -5.02
CA TYR A 64 -3.61 11.74 -5.03
C TYR A 64 -4.83 12.62 -5.14
N SER A 65 -5.68 12.35 -6.10
CA SER A 65 -6.92 13.10 -6.26
C SER A 65 -8.12 12.19 -6.39
N ARG A 66 -9.26 12.71 -5.95
CA ARG A 66 -10.57 12.11 -6.10
C ARG A 66 -11.53 13.14 -6.62
N SER A 67 -12.32 12.81 -7.65
CA SER A 67 -13.39 13.69 -8.14
C SER A 67 -14.71 12.95 -8.27
N PHE A 68 -15.80 13.63 -7.98
CA PHE A 68 -17.16 13.11 -8.07
C PHE A 68 -18.19 14.23 -8.23
N ASN A 69 -19.38 13.88 -8.67
CA ASN A 69 -20.53 14.78 -8.69
C ASN A 69 -21.49 14.38 -7.57
N ASP A 70 -21.91 15.34 -6.78
CA ASP A 70 -22.91 15.19 -5.75
C ASP A 70 -23.93 16.33 -5.87
N GLU A 71 -25.20 15.98 -6.04
CA GLU A 71 -26.31 16.94 -6.23
C GLU A 71 -26.01 18.04 -7.28
N GLY A 72 -25.36 17.66 -8.38
CA GLY A 72 -24.99 18.58 -9.46
C GLY A 72 -23.78 19.48 -9.16
N LYS A 73 -23.10 19.26 -8.05
CA LYS A 73 -21.83 19.93 -7.70
C LYS A 73 -20.67 19.02 -7.96
N LYS A 74 -19.72 19.50 -8.76
CA LYS A 74 -18.46 18.80 -8.99
C LYS A 74 -17.52 19.08 -7.82
N THR A 75 -17.16 18.03 -7.07
CA THR A 75 -16.18 18.07 -5.99
C THR A 75 -14.86 17.47 -6.48
N VAL A 76 -13.74 18.10 -6.13
CA VAL A 76 -12.39 17.61 -6.38
C VAL A 76 -11.58 17.72 -5.08
N ASP A 77 -11.07 16.58 -4.63
CA ASP A 77 -10.15 16.47 -3.50
C ASP A 77 -8.74 16.23 -4.03
N VAL A 78 -7.76 16.89 -3.45
CA VAL A 78 -6.34 16.69 -3.78
C VAL A 78 -5.53 16.57 -2.50
N LEU A 79 -4.73 15.51 -2.40
CA LEU A 79 -3.75 15.28 -1.34
C LEU A 79 -2.34 15.23 -1.96
N ASN A 80 -1.46 16.09 -1.49
CA ASN A 80 -0.07 16.16 -1.94
C ASN A 80 0.84 16.64 -0.79
N LYS A 81 2.09 17.00 -1.06
CA LYS A 81 3.04 17.51 -0.07
C LYS A 81 2.61 18.80 0.64
N GLU A 82 1.74 19.59 0.02
CA GLU A 82 1.19 20.82 0.59
C GLU A 82 0.01 20.54 1.53
N GLY A 83 -0.43 19.27 1.59
CA GLY A 83 -1.55 18.80 2.38
C GLY A 83 -2.80 18.57 1.54
N PHE A 84 -3.95 18.49 2.22
CA PHE A 84 -5.25 18.25 1.62
C PHE A 84 -5.95 19.55 1.23
N SER A 85 -6.58 19.55 0.06
CA SER A 85 -7.47 20.63 -0.39
C SER A 85 -8.72 20.07 -1.06
N ARG A 86 -9.85 20.80 -0.93
CA ARG A 86 -11.11 20.51 -1.62
C ARG A 86 -11.54 21.71 -2.44
N GLU A 87 -12.01 21.42 -3.65
CA GLU A 87 -12.70 22.37 -4.50
C GLU A 87 -14.12 21.88 -4.81
N VAL A 88 -15.10 22.81 -4.80
CA VAL A 88 -16.47 22.55 -5.23
C VAL A 88 -16.79 23.54 -6.36
N ASN A 89 -17.15 23.00 -7.52
CA ASN A 89 -17.35 23.80 -8.75
C ASN A 89 -16.16 24.73 -9.08
N GLY A 90 -14.91 24.26 -8.83
CA GLY A 90 -13.68 25.02 -9.08
C GLY A 90 -13.36 26.09 -8.05
N GLN A 91 -14.09 26.16 -6.94
CA GLN A 91 -13.81 27.10 -5.84
C GLN A 91 -13.28 26.33 -4.63
N LYS A 92 -12.15 26.80 -4.07
CA LYS A 92 -11.61 26.22 -2.82
C LYS A 92 -12.58 26.39 -1.67
N VAL A 93 -12.75 25.32 -0.89
CA VAL A 93 -13.64 25.28 0.27
C VAL A 93 -12.79 25.15 1.53
N ALA A 94 -13.02 26.02 2.51
CA ALA A 94 -12.47 25.84 3.85
C ALA A 94 -13.25 24.74 4.57
N LEU A 95 -12.55 23.75 5.12
CA LEU A 95 -13.11 22.64 5.85
C LEU A 95 -12.76 22.73 7.34
N PRO A 96 -13.65 22.31 8.23
CA PRO A 96 -13.27 21.98 9.61
C PRO A 96 -12.14 20.97 9.63
N GLU A 97 -11.25 21.03 10.61
CA GLU A 97 -10.06 20.17 10.65
C GLU A 97 -10.42 18.68 10.73
N GLU A 98 -11.47 18.34 11.47
CA GLU A 98 -11.96 16.96 11.58
C GLU A 98 -12.40 16.40 10.21
N GLU A 99 -13.16 17.18 9.42
CA GLU A 99 -13.56 16.76 8.07
C GLU A 99 -12.35 16.64 7.13
N LYS A 100 -11.40 17.58 7.25
CA LYS A 100 -10.18 17.55 6.44
C LYS A 100 -9.37 16.30 6.73
N ILE A 101 -9.21 15.89 7.99
CA ILE A 101 -8.56 14.64 8.40
C ILE A 101 -9.30 13.44 7.79
N ALA A 102 -10.60 13.34 7.97
CA ALA A 102 -11.41 12.23 7.45
C ALA A 102 -11.30 12.09 5.91
N TYR A 103 -11.33 13.21 5.18
CA TYR A 103 -11.18 13.17 3.72
C TYR A 103 -9.75 12.86 3.29
N THR A 104 -8.74 13.33 4.01
CA THR A 104 -7.34 12.98 3.82
C THR A 104 -7.14 11.48 3.92
N ASN A 105 -7.60 10.87 5.02
CA ASN A 105 -7.50 9.44 5.26
C ASN A 105 -8.23 8.63 4.19
N SER A 106 -9.42 9.08 3.79
CA SER A 106 -10.20 8.43 2.73
C SER A 106 -9.48 8.42 1.37
N VAL A 107 -8.83 9.52 0.97
CA VAL A 107 -8.07 9.58 -0.29
C VAL A 107 -6.78 8.78 -0.19
N ASN A 108 -6.07 8.91 0.94
CA ASN A 108 -4.82 8.21 1.20
C ASN A 108 -5.00 6.69 1.17
N SER A 109 -6.04 6.17 1.82
CA SER A 109 -6.29 4.73 1.88
C SER A 109 -6.52 4.12 0.49
N VAL A 110 -7.28 4.78 -0.39
CA VAL A 110 -7.48 4.29 -1.76
C VAL A 110 -6.17 4.29 -2.54
N ALA A 111 -5.36 5.35 -2.42
CA ALA A 111 -4.05 5.43 -3.05
C ALA A 111 -3.10 4.34 -2.53
N TYR A 112 -3.06 4.12 -1.21
CA TYR A 112 -2.24 3.06 -0.59
C TYR A 112 -2.52 1.69 -1.19
N PHE A 113 -3.80 1.28 -1.21
CA PHE A 113 -4.18 -0.03 -1.74
C PHE A 113 -3.97 -0.15 -3.25
N ALA A 114 -4.16 0.91 -4.02
CA ALA A 114 -3.94 0.90 -5.47
C ALA A 114 -2.44 0.87 -5.84
N PHE A 115 -1.54 1.33 -4.96
CA PHE A 115 -0.09 1.24 -5.16
C PHE A 115 0.55 -0.03 -4.60
N LEU A 116 -0.22 -0.95 -3.99
CA LEU A 116 0.36 -2.20 -3.51
C LEU A 116 0.94 -3.03 -4.66
N PRO A 117 2.09 -3.67 -4.43
CA PRO A 117 2.93 -3.62 -3.23
C PRO A 117 4.03 -2.54 -3.26
N TYR A 118 4.03 -1.62 -4.23
CA TYR A 118 5.12 -0.64 -4.45
C TYR A 118 5.46 0.18 -3.19
N GLY A 119 4.45 0.63 -2.41
CA GLY A 119 4.64 1.40 -1.18
C GLY A 119 5.29 0.63 -0.03
N LEU A 120 5.41 -0.70 -0.13
CA LEU A 120 5.98 -1.53 0.95
C LEU A 120 7.50 -1.37 1.12
N ASN A 121 8.16 -0.58 0.26
CA ASN A 121 9.57 -0.21 0.42
C ASN A 121 9.76 1.22 0.96
N ASP A 122 8.70 1.91 1.35
CA ASP A 122 8.81 3.22 2.00
C ASP A 122 9.59 3.11 3.32
N ALA A 123 10.28 4.18 3.68
CA ALA A 123 11.24 4.18 4.80
C ALA A 123 10.62 3.84 6.16
N ALA A 124 9.32 4.18 6.35
CA ALA A 124 8.59 3.88 7.59
C ALA A 124 8.09 2.44 7.67
N VAL A 125 8.24 1.61 6.63
CA VAL A 125 7.67 0.26 6.59
C VAL A 125 8.61 -0.76 7.21
N ILE A 126 8.14 -1.42 8.27
CA ILE A 126 8.82 -2.54 8.93
C ILE A 126 8.25 -3.84 8.38
N LYS A 127 9.12 -4.71 7.88
CA LYS A 127 8.75 -6.00 7.25
C LYS A 127 9.30 -7.17 8.05
N LYS A 128 8.47 -8.18 8.31
CA LYS A 128 8.86 -9.42 8.98
C LYS A 128 8.31 -10.62 8.23
N SER A 129 9.16 -11.58 7.87
CA SER A 129 8.71 -12.88 7.36
C SER A 129 8.04 -13.67 8.47
N MET A 130 6.84 -14.18 8.20
CA MET A 130 6.07 -15.06 9.08
C MET A 130 6.14 -16.51 8.61
N GLY A 131 6.94 -16.80 7.57
CA GLY A 131 7.07 -18.14 6.99
C GLY A 131 6.15 -18.34 5.79
N ALA A 132 5.72 -19.57 5.58
CA ALA A 132 4.89 -19.95 4.45
C ALA A 132 3.54 -20.49 4.91
N GLU A 133 2.52 -20.28 4.09
CA GLU A 133 1.16 -20.79 4.31
C GLU A 133 0.56 -21.31 2.99
N THR A 134 -0.34 -22.30 3.10
CA THR A 134 -1.11 -22.80 1.97
C THR A 134 -2.56 -22.35 2.09
N ILE A 135 -3.09 -21.68 1.05
CA ILE A 135 -4.48 -21.27 0.95
C ILE A 135 -5.02 -21.75 -0.41
N GLU A 136 -6.17 -22.40 -0.42
CA GLU A 136 -6.81 -22.92 -1.64
C GLU A 136 -5.84 -23.74 -2.54
N GLY A 137 -4.91 -24.50 -1.91
CA GLY A 137 -3.95 -25.37 -2.60
C GLY A 137 -2.74 -24.68 -3.23
N LYS A 138 -2.57 -23.37 -3.04
CA LYS A 138 -1.40 -22.60 -3.49
C LYS A 138 -0.52 -22.24 -2.29
N GLU A 139 0.79 -22.15 -2.53
CA GLU A 139 1.76 -21.75 -1.51
C GLU A 139 2.07 -20.26 -1.54
N TYR A 140 2.14 -19.66 -0.37
CA TYR A 140 2.39 -18.23 -0.16
C TYR A 140 3.54 -17.99 0.81
N ASN A 141 4.31 -16.95 0.59
CA ASN A 141 5.12 -16.33 1.63
C ASN A 141 4.25 -15.32 2.38
N VAL A 142 4.28 -15.38 3.71
CA VAL A 142 3.50 -14.47 4.56
C VAL A 142 4.41 -13.40 5.12
N ILE A 143 4.09 -12.14 4.86
CA ILE A 143 4.85 -10.99 5.34
C ILE A 143 3.98 -10.12 6.22
N LYS A 144 4.38 -9.97 7.48
CA LYS A 144 3.80 -8.97 8.39
C LYS A 144 4.44 -7.61 8.14
N VAL A 145 3.62 -6.58 8.05
CA VAL A 145 4.03 -5.19 7.88
C VAL A 145 3.44 -4.37 9.01
N THR A 146 4.30 -3.55 9.61
CA THR A 146 3.96 -2.52 10.59
C THR A 146 4.70 -1.24 10.20
N PHE A 147 4.47 -0.14 10.90
CA PHE A 147 5.05 1.15 10.53
C PHE A 147 5.79 1.77 11.71
N GLU A 148 6.88 2.48 11.40
CA GLU A 148 7.51 3.39 12.36
C GLU A 148 6.56 4.57 12.62
N LYS A 149 6.53 5.05 13.86
CA LYS A 149 5.72 6.22 14.22
C LYS A 149 6.15 7.46 13.44
N GLU A 150 7.45 7.62 13.21
CA GLU A 150 8.01 8.70 12.40
C GLU A 150 7.90 8.34 10.93
N GLY A 151 7.04 9.04 10.20
CA GLY A 151 6.77 8.79 8.78
C GLY A 151 5.67 7.78 8.49
N GLY A 152 5.12 7.09 9.49
CA GLY A 152 4.02 6.13 9.35
C GLY A 152 2.63 6.77 9.18
N GLY A 153 2.52 8.09 9.33
CA GLY A 153 1.25 8.79 9.23
C GLY A 153 0.38 8.63 10.48
N GLU A 154 -0.92 8.87 10.34
CA GLU A 154 -1.89 8.69 11.43
C GLU A 154 -2.19 7.21 11.70
N ASP A 155 -2.04 6.36 10.68
CA ASP A 155 -2.34 4.92 10.70
C ASP A 155 -1.11 4.07 11.08
N PHE A 156 -0.10 4.63 11.79
CA PHE A 156 1.15 3.92 12.12
C PHE A 156 0.93 2.72 13.06
N GLU A 157 -0.20 2.66 13.77
CA GLU A 157 -0.58 1.54 14.64
C GLU A 157 -1.24 0.39 13.88
N ASP A 158 -1.54 0.57 12.59
CA ASP A 158 -2.16 -0.48 11.77
C ASP A 158 -1.18 -1.61 11.49
N GLU A 159 -1.69 -2.83 11.50
CA GLU A 159 -0.94 -4.03 11.19
C GLU A 159 -1.48 -4.68 9.92
N PHE A 160 -0.58 -5.14 9.06
CA PHE A 160 -0.93 -5.82 7.81
C PHE A 160 -0.25 -7.18 7.70
N LEU A 161 -0.94 -8.13 7.07
CA LEU A 161 -0.37 -9.37 6.56
C LEU A 161 -0.60 -9.46 5.06
N TYR A 162 0.44 -9.84 4.32
CA TYR A 162 0.38 -10.05 2.88
C TYR A 162 0.76 -11.50 2.57
N TRP A 163 -0.08 -12.17 1.79
CA TRP A 163 0.20 -13.50 1.24
C TRP A 163 0.66 -13.32 -0.19
N ILE A 164 1.97 -13.48 -0.40
CA ILE A 164 2.64 -13.33 -1.68
C ILE A 164 2.81 -14.69 -2.30
N ASN A 165 2.18 -14.94 -3.42
CA ASN A 165 2.20 -16.19 -4.14
C ASN A 165 3.64 -16.56 -4.55
N LYS A 166 4.07 -17.79 -4.22
CA LYS A 166 5.45 -18.21 -4.48
C LYS A 166 5.78 -18.38 -5.97
N GLU A 167 4.78 -18.62 -6.81
CA GLU A 167 4.98 -18.83 -8.25
C GLU A 167 4.91 -17.52 -9.04
N THR A 168 3.87 -16.71 -8.78
CA THR A 168 3.60 -15.47 -9.52
C THR A 168 4.23 -14.24 -8.89
N HIS A 169 4.56 -14.30 -7.60
CA HIS A 169 4.96 -13.18 -6.75
C HIS A 169 3.90 -12.08 -6.60
N LEU A 170 2.65 -12.32 -6.99
CA LEU A 170 1.55 -11.38 -6.79
C LEU A 170 1.02 -11.47 -5.35
N VAL A 171 0.42 -10.37 -4.88
CA VAL A 171 -0.29 -10.32 -3.61
C VAL A 171 -1.69 -10.85 -3.82
N ASP A 172 -1.92 -12.15 -3.56
CA ASP A 172 -3.23 -12.77 -3.76
C ASP A 172 -4.19 -12.52 -2.58
N TYR A 173 -3.64 -12.37 -1.35
CA TYR A 173 -4.42 -12.04 -0.17
C TYR A 173 -3.72 -10.99 0.69
N LEU A 174 -4.51 -10.21 1.41
CA LEU A 174 -4.02 -9.33 2.47
C LEU A 174 -5.03 -9.25 3.61
N ALA A 175 -4.53 -9.09 4.83
CA ALA A 175 -5.32 -8.82 6.01
C ALA A 175 -4.80 -7.59 6.72
N TYR A 176 -5.66 -6.86 7.42
CA TYR A 176 -5.23 -5.71 8.21
C TYR A 176 -6.18 -5.41 9.36
N SER A 177 -5.59 -4.89 10.43
CA SER A 177 -6.28 -4.15 11.48
C SER A 177 -6.11 -2.65 11.25
N TYR A 178 -7.13 -1.87 11.58
CA TYR A 178 -7.08 -0.41 11.51
C TYR A 178 -7.76 0.20 12.73
N HIS A 179 -7.34 1.41 13.12
CA HIS A 179 -7.77 2.06 14.37
C HIS A 179 -8.65 3.30 14.12
N THR A 180 -8.65 3.82 12.90
CA THR A 180 -9.50 4.95 12.50
C THR A 180 -10.97 4.54 12.39
N ASP A 181 -11.90 5.51 12.51
CA ASP A 181 -13.36 5.32 12.33
C ASP A 181 -13.96 4.16 13.18
N GLY A 182 -13.45 3.96 14.39
CA GLY A 182 -13.91 2.92 15.29
C GLY A 182 -13.16 1.59 15.18
N GLY A 183 -12.19 1.50 14.28
CA GLY A 183 -11.33 0.33 14.11
C GLY A 183 -12.00 -0.85 13.40
N GLY A 184 -11.24 -1.94 13.30
CA GLY A 184 -11.74 -3.21 12.80
C GLY A 184 -10.70 -4.04 12.08
N LEU A 185 -11.14 -5.23 11.63
CA LEU A 185 -10.35 -6.20 10.90
C LEU A 185 -10.91 -6.43 9.51
N ARG A 186 -10.03 -6.54 8.52
CA ARG A 186 -10.41 -6.86 7.14
C ARG A 186 -9.49 -7.93 6.57
N PHE A 187 -10.07 -8.76 5.73
CA PHE A 187 -9.34 -9.72 4.90
C PHE A 187 -9.75 -9.50 3.45
N ARG A 188 -8.79 -9.45 2.53
CA ARG A 188 -9.06 -9.28 1.10
C ARG A 188 -8.47 -10.42 0.31
N LYS A 189 -9.25 -10.90 -0.67
CA LYS A 189 -8.84 -11.89 -1.68
C LYS A 189 -8.82 -11.21 -3.04
N ALA A 190 -7.70 -11.28 -3.75
CA ALA A 190 -7.62 -10.83 -5.13
C ALA A 190 -8.50 -11.72 -6.03
N ILE A 191 -9.31 -11.10 -6.89
CA ILE A 191 -10.25 -11.80 -7.77
C ILE A 191 -9.99 -11.56 -9.25
N ASN A 192 -9.57 -10.37 -9.62
CA ASN A 192 -9.21 -10.01 -10.99
C ASN A 192 -7.83 -9.35 -11.01
N THR A 193 -7.11 -9.57 -12.11
CA THR A 193 -5.81 -8.93 -12.36
C THR A 193 -5.88 -8.12 -13.65
N HIS A 194 -5.53 -6.86 -13.57
CA HIS A 194 -5.49 -5.92 -14.70
C HIS A 194 -4.04 -5.61 -15.02
N GLU A 195 -3.57 -6.07 -16.18
CA GLU A 195 -2.24 -5.71 -16.69
C GLU A 195 -2.38 -4.56 -17.68
N ILE A 196 -1.91 -3.36 -17.30
CA ILE A 196 -2.02 -2.15 -18.11
C ILE A 196 -0.66 -1.46 -18.18
N SER A 197 -0.12 -1.38 -19.40
CA SER A 197 1.18 -0.73 -19.66
C SER A 197 2.33 -1.31 -18.81
N GLY A 198 2.28 -2.60 -18.46
CA GLY A 198 3.27 -3.28 -17.64
C GLY A 198 3.09 -3.12 -16.13
N LEU A 199 2.05 -2.44 -15.69
CA LEU A 199 1.63 -2.41 -14.29
C LEU A 199 0.51 -3.42 -14.04
N ILE A 200 0.53 -4.05 -12.88
CA ILE A 200 -0.52 -4.96 -12.41
C ILE A 200 -1.27 -4.30 -11.27
N LEU A 201 -2.57 -4.12 -11.47
CA LEU A 201 -3.54 -3.72 -10.46
C LEU A 201 -4.52 -4.88 -10.23
N GLN A 202 -5.14 -4.93 -9.06
CA GLN A 202 -6.01 -6.05 -8.70
C GLN A 202 -7.32 -5.55 -8.10
N ASP A 203 -8.39 -6.30 -8.38
CA ASP A 203 -9.67 -6.18 -7.68
C ASP A 203 -9.70 -7.16 -6.51
N TYR A 204 -10.53 -6.86 -5.52
CA TYR A 204 -10.60 -7.66 -4.30
C TYR A 204 -12.02 -7.92 -3.83
N GLU A 205 -12.27 -9.13 -3.36
CA GLU A 205 -13.32 -9.39 -2.36
C GLU A 205 -12.84 -8.89 -0.99
N ASN A 206 -13.72 -8.22 -0.26
CA ASN A 206 -13.41 -7.64 1.05
C ASN A 206 -14.27 -8.27 2.12
N TYR A 207 -13.64 -8.93 3.08
CA TYR A 207 -14.26 -9.70 4.15
C TYR A 207 -14.01 -9.07 5.51
N LYS A 208 -14.85 -9.44 6.49
CA LYS A 208 -14.62 -9.17 7.91
C LYS A 208 -14.98 -10.39 8.78
N PRO A 209 -14.37 -10.55 9.97
CA PRO A 209 -14.86 -11.49 10.99
C PRO A 209 -16.14 -10.96 11.63
N GLU A 210 -16.87 -11.83 12.33
CA GLU A 210 -17.96 -11.42 13.21
C GLU A 210 -17.43 -10.85 14.53
N ASP A 211 -16.35 -11.44 15.06
CA ASP A 211 -15.65 -10.97 16.26
C ASP A 211 -14.46 -10.10 15.85
N GLU A 212 -14.55 -8.80 16.08
CA GLU A 212 -13.48 -7.84 15.77
C GLU A 212 -12.43 -7.71 16.90
N SER A 213 -12.53 -8.50 17.98
CA SER A 213 -11.51 -8.58 19.04
C SER A 213 -10.36 -9.54 18.73
N LEU A 214 -10.44 -10.26 17.61
CA LEU A 214 -9.43 -11.18 17.11
C LEU A 214 -8.18 -10.44 16.63
N SER A 215 -7.11 -11.19 16.39
CA SER A 215 -5.89 -10.63 15.79
C SER A 215 -5.92 -10.74 14.26
N VAL A 216 -5.09 -9.95 13.59
CA VAL A 216 -4.96 -10.01 12.13
C VAL A 216 -4.43 -11.37 11.66
N GLU A 217 -3.66 -12.05 12.50
CA GLU A 217 -3.10 -13.38 12.25
C GLU A 217 -4.17 -14.49 12.19
N ASP A 218 -5.32 -14.30 12.84
CA ASP A 218 -6.40 -15.31 12.88
C ASP A 218 -7.21 -15.34 11.56
N LEU A 219 -7.14 -14.26 10.77
CA LEU A 219 -8.05 -14.07 9.64
C LEU A 219 -7.88 -15.07 8.51
N SER A 220 -6.67 -15.57 8.26
CA SER A 220 -6.45 -16.57 7.21
C SER A 220 -7.09 -17.90 7.53
N GLU A 221 -7.06 -18.32 8.80
CA GLU A 221 -7.71 -19.57 9.23
C GLU A 221 -9.24 -19.44 9.16
N LEU A 222 -9.79 -18.32 9.61
CA LEU A 222 -11.22 -18.03 9.48
C LEU A 222 -11.67 -18.00 8.02
N PHE A 223 -10.84 -17.43 7.13
CA PHE A 223 -11.13 -17.44 5.69
C PHE A 223 -11.17 -18.86 5.12
N LYS A 224 -10.18 -19.70 5.43
CA LYS A 224 -10.13 -21.11 4.99
C LYS A 224 -11.33 -21.92 5.48
N ASN A 225 -11.83 -21.60 6.67
CA ASN A 225 -13.00 -22.26 7.26
C ASN A 225 -14.35 -21.70 6.76
N GLY A 226 -14.34 -20.59 5.97
CA GLY A 226 -15.57 -19.95 5.52
C GLY A 226 -16.30 -19.16 6.61
N GLU A 227 -15.59 -18.73 7.65
CA GLU A 227 -16.12 -18.02 8.82
C GLU A 227 -16.07 -16.49 8.66
N LEU A 228 -15.46 -15.98 7.58
CA LEU A 228 -15.47 -14.55 7.27
C LEU A 228 -16.70 -14.17 6.45
N LYS A 229 -17.28 -13.01 6.77
CA LYS A 229 -18.41 -12.45 6.03
C LYS A 229 -17.94 -11.54 4.90
N LEU A 230 -18.37 -11.80 3.67
CA LEU A 230 -18.17 -10.89 2.54
C LEU A 230 -18.93 -9.57 2.79
N LEU A 231 -18.21 -8.46 2.76
CA LEU A 231 -18.77 -7.11 2.92
C LEU A 231 -19.05 -6.44 1.59
N SER A 232 -18.10 -6.53 0.66
CA SER A 232 -18.16 -5.81 -0.62
C SER A 232 -17.09 -6.35 -1.57
N GLU A 233 -17.27 -6.04 -2.84
CA GLU A 233 -16.22 -6.11 -3.85
C GLU A 233 -15.56 -4.74 -4.02
N ILE A 234 -14.29 -4.74 -4.30
CA ILE A 234 -13.47 -3.56 -4.62
C ILE A 234 -13.04 -3.73 -6.06
N LEU A 235 -13.80 -3.13 -6.95
CA LEU A 235 -13.59 -3.21 -8.39
C LEU A 235 -13.04 -1.89 -8.91
N LEU A 236 -11.97 -1.96 -9.71
CA LEU A 236 -11.36 -0.82 -10.38
C LEU A 236 -11.86 -0.78 -11.81
N GLU A 237 -12.61 0.26 -12.16
CA GLU A 237 -13.19 0.45 -13.49
C GLU A 237 -12.42 1.52 -14.27
N ASP A 238 -12.45 1.47 -15.60
CA ASP A 238 -11.85 2.47 -16.51
C ASP A 238 -10.37 2.77 -16.23
N ILE A 239 -9.60 1.76 -15.85
CA ILE A 239 -8.20 1.93 -15.47
C ILE A 239 -7.38 2.45 -16.65
N GLN A 240 -6.62 3.52 -16.42
CA GLN A 240 -5.67 4.09 -17.37
C GLN A 240 -4.33 4.35 -16.69
N VAL A 241 -3.26 4.12 -17.41
CA VAL A 241 -1.89 4.42 -16.98
C VAL A 241 -1.25 5.37 -17.98
N LYS A 242 -0.69 6.45 -17.48
CA LYS A 242 0.12 7.41 -18.26
C LYS A 242 1.46 7.57 -17.59
N PHE A 243 2.53 7.46 -18.38
CA PHE A 243 3.87 7.75 -17.86
C PHE A 243 4.13 9.25 -17.98
N VAL A 244 4.55 9.85 -16.87
CA VAL A 244 4.93 11.26 -16.78
C VAL A 244 6.46 11.34 -16.74
N ASN A 245 7.00 12.28 -17.53
CA ASN A 245 8.45 12.51 -17.63
C ASN A 245 8.94 13.46 -16.54
#